data_20f0d58b77f3c6fa815c9738d9517cfd
#
_entry.id   20f0d58b77f3c6fa815c9738d9517cfd
#
_cell.length_a   1.000
_cell.length_b   1.000
_cell.length_c   1.000
_cell.angle_alpha   90.00
_cell.angle_beta   90.00
_cell.angle_gamma   90.00
#
_symmetry.space_group_name_H-M   'P 1'
#
loop_
_entity.id
_entity.type
_entity.pdbx_description
1 polymer ?
#
loop_
_entity_poly.entity_id
_entity_poly.type
_entity_poly.pdbx_seq_one_letter_code
_entity_poly.pdbx_strand_id
1 'polypeptide(L)'
;MKTKVKAFGLTAAFCLIGGAASAAECIAPANPGGGWDFTCRQIGKILYDIGAVDTPVQVTYMPGAGGGLAYTTVVNERNDEENLIIAASSATTTRLAQNAYAGMTADQVRFVGAIGADPGVIVVAADSPFQTL
;
A
#
# COMPACT_ATOMS: atom_id res chain seq x y z
N MET A 1 65.56 -37.14 6.08
CA MET A 1 64.83 -35.84 5.97
C MET A 1 63.34 -36.16 5.81
N LYS A 2 62.53 -35.92 6.82
CA LYS A 2 61.07 -36.21 6.79
C LYS A 2 60.35 -34.86 6.66
N THR A 3 59.78 -34.63 5.49
CA THR A 3 59.01 -33.40 5.17
C THR A 3 57.59 -33.56 5.70
N LYS A 4 57.20 -32.72 6.65
CA LYS A 4 55.85 -32.63 7.20
C LYS A 4 55.00 -31.74 6.31
N VAL A 5 53.99 -32.29 5.62
CA VAL A 5 52.97 -31.53 4.89
C VAL A 5 51.93 -31.06 5.91
N LYS A 6 51.79 -29.70 6.05
CA LYS A 6 50.72 -29.09 6.83
C LYS A 6 49.47 -29.02 5.99
N ALA A 7 48.41 -29.72 6.39
CA ALA A 7 47.08 -29.56 5.82
C ALA A 7 46.49 -28.20 6.22
N PHE A 8 46.20 -27.37 5.23
CA PHE A 8 45.52 -26.09 5.41
C PHE A 8 44.01 -26.35 5.30
N GLY A 9 43.33 -26.31 6.43
CA GLY A 9 41.87 -26.47 6.48
C GLY A 9 41.17 -25.24 5.88
N LEU A 10 40.51 -25.42 4.75
CA LEU A 10 39.67 -24.41 4.10
C LEU A 10 38.33 -24.43 4.79
N THR A 11 38.10 -23.48 5.73
CA THR A 11 36.82 -23.28 6.38
C THR A 11 35.91 -22.51 5.40
N ALA A 12 34.97 -23.21 4.76
CA ALA A 12 33.95 -22.58 3.94
C ALA A 12 32.97 -21.84 4.85
N ALA A 13 33.03 -20.52 4.85
CA ALA A 13 32.03 -19.65 5.48
C ALA A 13 30.74 -19.70 4.65
N PHE A 14 29.73 -20.42 5.13
CA PHE A 14 28.38 -20.45 4.55
C PHE A 14 27.69 -19.16 4.94
N CYS A 15 27.74 -18.13 4.08
CA CYS A 15 26.92 -16.94 4.22
C CYS A 15 25.46 -17.32 4.01
N LEU A 16 24.69 -17.43 5.09
CA LEU A 16 23.24 -17.46 5.05
C LEU A 16 22.78 -16.08 4.53
N ILE A 17 22.47 -16.00 3.25
CA ILE A 17 21.73 -14.86 2.68
C ILE A 17 20.30 -15.03 3.18
N GLY A 18 20.04 -14.51 4.38
CA GLY A 18 18.68 -14.33 4.85
C GLY A 18 18.02 -13.30 3.94
N GLY A 19 17.13 -13.74 3.06
CA GLY A 19 16.26 -12.83 2.33
C GLY A 19 15.52 -11.97 3.37
N ALA A 20 15.77 -10.67 3.39
CA ALA A 20 14.96 -9.74 4.16
C ALA A 20 13.53 -9.84 3.61
N ALA A 21 12.62 -10.44 4.36
CA ALA A 21 11.20 -10.36 4.05
C ALA A 21 10.86 -8.86 4.04
N SER A 22 10.51 -8.32 2.87
CA SER A 22 10.05 -6.95 2.76
C SER A 22 8.78 -6.82 3.59
N ALA A 23 8.75 -5.89 4.55
CA ALA A 23 7.55 -5.61 5.33
C ALA A 23 6.43 -5.16 4.39
N ALA A 24 5.23 -5.64 4.63
CA ALA A 24 4.08 -5.20 3.85
C ALA A 24 3.83 -3.70 4.05
N GLU A 25 3.47 -3.01 2.98
CA GLU A 25 3.21 -1.58 2.97
C GLU A 25 1.81 -1.27 2.43
N CYS A 26 1.14 -0.30 3.03
CA CYS A 26 -0.10 0.27 2.53
C CYS A 26 0.09 1.76 2.23
N ILE A 27 -0.05 2.14 0.97
CA ILE A 27 -0.05 3.55 0.58
C ILE A 27 -1.44 4.13 0.81
N ALA A 28 -1.51 5.20 1.61
CA ALA A 28 -2.67 6.05 1.77
C ALA A 28 -2.53 7.28 0.87
N PRO A 29 -3.35 7.42 -0.20
CA PRO A 29 -3.27 8.55 -1.14
C PRO A 29 -3.80 9.87 -0.55
N ALA A 30 -3.55 10.12 0.71
CA ALA A 30 -4.05 11.27 1.47
C ALA A 30 -3.07 11.66 2.57
N ASN A 31 -3.36 12.80 3.23
CA ASN A 31 -2.70 13.16 4.48
C ASN A 31 -3.15 12.24 5.62
N PRO A 32 -2.35 12.10 6.69
CA PRO A 32 -2.72 11.37 7.88
C PRO A 32 -4.08 11.83 8.44
N GLY A 33 -4.88 10.86 8.94
CA GLY A 33 -6.20 11.12 9.54
C GLY A 33 -7.37 11.09 8.56
N GLY A 34 -7.15 10.97 7.26
CA GLY A 34 -8.19 10.81 6.26
C GLY A 34 -8.72 9.37 6.15
N GLY A 35 -9.78 9.17 5.35
CA GLY A 35 -10.40 7.85 5.16
C GLY A 35 -9.45 6.79 4.64
N TRP A 36 -8.56 7.11 3.72
CA TRP A 36 -7.56 6.18 3.21
C TRP A 36 -6.48 5.82 4.23
N ASP A 37 -6.10 6.76 5.12
CA ASP A 37 -5.24 6.45 6.26
C ASP A 37 -5.93 5.46 7.21
N PHE A 38 -7.18 5.72 7.57
CA PHE A 38 -7.98 4.82 8.38
C PHE A 38 -8.07 3.43 7.74
N THR A 39 -8.35 3.35 6.43
CA THR A 39 -8.36 2.11 5.66
C THR A 39 -7.06 1.33 5.78
N CYS A 40 -5.91 1.98 5.50
CA CYS A 40 -4.60 1.34 5.60
C CYS A 40 -4.29 0.84 7.02
N ARG A 41 -4.59 1.63 8.04
CA ARG A 41 -4.36 1.23 9.44
C ARG A 41 -5.22 0.05 9.86
N GLN A 42 -6.51 0.05 9.48
CA GLN A 42 -7.42 -1.04 9.84
C GLN A 42 -7.05 -2.34 9.15
N ILE A 43 -6.84 -2.32 7.83
CA ILE A 43 -6.47 -3.53 7.09
C ILE A 43 -5.10 -4.05 7.54
N GLY A 44 -4.14 -3.15 7.74
CA GLY A 44 -2.80 -3.51 8.21
C GLY A 44 -2.82 -4.17 9.58
N LYS A 45 -3.62 -3.63 10.51
CA LYS A 45 -3.82 -4.24 11.82
C LYS A 45 -4.46 -5.63 11.71
N ILE A 46 -5.50 -5.77 10.93
CA ILE A 46 -6.19 -7.06 10.75
C ILE A 46 -5.25 -8.11 10.17
N LEU A 47 -4.52 -7.77 9.09
CA LEU A 47 -3.56 -8.69 8.46
C LEU A 47 -2.49 -9.18 9.44
N TYR A 48 -2.00 -8.30 10.29
CA TYR A 48 -1.04 -8.66 11.34
C TYR A 48 -1.68 -9.52 12.44
N ASP A 49 -2.86 -9.13 12.94
CA ASP A 49 -3.55 -9.84 14.02
C ASP A 49 -3.94 -11.28 13.65
N ILE A 50 -4.28 -11.53 12.38
CA ILE A 50 -4.61 -12.88 11.89
C ILE A 50 -3.38 -13.67 11.42
N GLY A 51 -2.18 -13.12 11.52
CA GLY A 51 -0.94 -13.76 11.10
C GLY A 51 -0.77 -13.90 9.58
N ALA A 52 -1.44 -13.07 8.79
CA ALA A 52 -1.30 -13.06 7.33
C ALA A 52 0.01 -12.35 6.89
N VAL A 53 0.57 -11.53 7.76
CA VAL A 53 1.88 -10.90 7.61
C VAL A 53 2.67 -11.05 8.90
N ASP A 54 4.00 -11.25 8.78
CA ASP A 54 4.88 -11.52 9.92
C ASP A 54 5.23 -10.26 10.73
N THR A 55 5.07 -9.09 10.13
CA THR A 55 5.38 -7.79 10.72
C THR A 55 4.22 -6.81 10.51
N PRO A 56 4.06 -5.80 11.39
CA PRO A 56 3.04 -4.77 11.18
C PRO A 56 3.19 -4.09 9.83
N VAL A 57 2.05 -3.90 9.13
CA VAL A 57 2.00 -3.21 7.83
C VAL A 57 2.38 -1.74 8.02
N GLN A 58 3.33 -1.27 7.25
CA GLN A 58 3.73 0.14 7.25
C GLN A 58 2.71 0.98 6.47
N VAL A 59 2.31 2.13 7.02
CA VAL A 59 1.45 3.08 6.30
C VAL A 59 2.28 4.24 5.78
N THR A 60 2.28 4.42 4.47
CA THR A 60 2.96 5.51 3.78
C THR A 60 1.94 6.47 3.18
N TYR A 61 2.20 7.77 3.30
CA TYR A 61 1.29 8.81 2.81
C TYR A 61 1.79 9.41 1.50
N MET A 62 0.89 9.45 0.52
CA MET A 62 1.22 10.02 -0.79
C MET A 62 0.05 10.90 -1.29
N PRO A 63 -0.18 12.07 -0.66
CA PRO A 63 -1.24 12.98 -1.06
C PRO A 63 -0.92 13.65 -2.40
N GLY A 64 -1.93 13.88 -3.21
CA GLY A 64 -1.81 14.63 -4.46
C GLY A 64 -2.78 14.17 -5.53
N ALA A 65 -3.27 15.13 -6.32
CA ALA A 65 -4.17 14.90 -7.46
C ALA A 65 -5.41 14.02 -7.14
N GLY A 66 -5.93 14.09 -5.90
CA GLY A 66 -7.05 13.23 -5.47
C GLY A 66 -6.73 11.74 -5.51
N GLY A 67 -5.50 11.36 -5.21
CA GLY A 67 -4.97 9.99 -5.24
C GLY A 67 -4.20 9.65 -6.53
N GLY A 68 -4.21 10.51 -7.53
CA GLY A 68 -3.56 10.25 -8.80
C GLY A 68 -2.04 10.12 -8.69
N LEU A 69 -1.40 10.90 -7.80
CA LEU A 69 0.04 10.79 -7.57
C LEU A 69 0.41 9.39 -7.07
N ALA A 70 -0.26 8.90 -6.04
CA ALA A 70 -0.02 7.57 -5.51
C ALA A 70 -0.27 6.47 -6.54
N TYR A 71 -1.38 6.59 -7.30
CA TYR A 71 -1.73 5.63 -8.32
C TYR A 71 -0.66 5.55 -9.43
N THR A 72 -0.25 6.69 -9.96
CA THR A 72 0.78 6.74 -11.03
C THR A 72 2.15 6.25 -10.53
N THR A 73 2.52 6.57 -9.30
CA THR A 73 3.76 6.08 -8.69
C THR A 73 3.74 4.55 -8.56
N VAL A 74 2.64 3.97 -8.06
CA VAL A 74 2.52 2.51 -7.93
C VAL A 74 2.61 1.83 -9.30
N VAL A 75 1.88 2.33 -10.29
CA VAL A 75 1.85 1.72 -11.63
C VAL A 75 3.18 1.85 -12.37
N ASN A 76 3.85 2.99 -12.28
CA ASN A 76 5.03 3.26 -13.10
C ASN A 76 6.37 2.95 -12.41
N GLU A 77 6.43 3.01 -11.09
CA GLU A 77 7.70 2.99 -10.35
C GLU A 77 7.79 1.82 -9.36
N ARG A 78 6.64 1.25 -8.94
CA ARG A 78 6.58 0.26 -7.87
C ARG A 78 5.71 -0.96 -8.21
N ASN A 79 5.54 -1.26 -9.50
CA ASN A 79 4.65 -2.31 -10.00
C ASN A 79 5.15 -3.74 -9.78
N ASP A 80 6.41 -3.91 -9.39
CA ASP A 80 7.07 -5.17 -9.08
C ASP A 80 7.14 -5.50 -7.57
N GLU A 81 6.60 -4.60 -6.73
CA GLU A 81 6.58 -4.81 -5.29
C GLU A 81 5.41 -5.72 -4.86
N GLU A 82 5.72 -6.96 -4.46
CA GLU A 82 4.71 -7.99 -4.14
C GLU A 82 3.90 -7.71 -2.86
N ASN A 83 4.49 -6.97 -1.89
CA ASN A 83 3.89 -6.69 -0.58
C ASN A 83 3.33 -5.27 -0.48
N LEU A 84 2.97 -4.66 -1.62
CA LEU A 84 2.44 -3.31 -1.68
C LEU A 84 0.95 -3.31 -1.95
N ILE A 85 0.19 -2.60 -1.11
CA ILE A 85 -1.22 -2.30 -1.33
C ILE A 85 -1.45 -0.79 -1.34
N ILE A 86 -2.47 -0.36 -2.04
CA ILE A 86 -2.90 1.04 -2.08
C ILE A 86 -4.36 1.14 -1.68
N ALA A 87 -4.67 2.06 -0.77
CA ALA A 87 -6.06 2.33 -0.42
C ALA A 87 -6.77 3.06 -1.58
N ALA A 88 -7.93 2.59 -1.92
CA ALA A 88 -8.75 3.13 -2.99
C ALA A 88 -10.21 3.31 -2.52
N SER A 89 -11.00 4.05 -3.27
CA SER A 89 -12.43 4.24 -3.05
C SER A 89 -13.16 4.39 -4.38
N SER A 90 -14.47 4.56 -4.34
CA SER A 90 -15.28 4.91 -5.52
C SER A 90 -14.77 6.19 -6.22
N ALA A 91 -14.16 7.11 -5.48
CA ALA A 91 -13.52 8.29 -6.06
C ALA A 91 -12.35 7.91 -6.98
N THR A 92 -11.56 6.88 -6.64
CA THR A 92 -10.46 6.39 -7.48
C THR A 92 -10.99 5.84 -8.81
N THR A 93 -11.99 4.96 -8.77
CA THR A 93 -12.58 4.39 -9.99
C THR A 93 -13.26 5.45 -10.86
N THR A 94 -13.94 6.41 -10.24
CA THR A 94 -14.55 7.54 -10.97
C THR A 94 -13.49 8.38 -11.69
N ARG A 95 -12.38 8.71 -11.02
CA ARG A 95 -11.29 9.50 -11.63
C ARG A 95 -10.57 8.75 -12.75
N LEU A 96 -10.40 7.45 -12.61
CA LEU A 96 -9.89 6.60 -13.70
C LEU A 96 -10.83 6.62 -14.91
N ALA A 97 -12.14 6.46 -14.70
CA ALA A 97 -13.14 6.55 -15.78
C ALA A 97 -13.19 7.91 -16.45
N GLN A 98 -12.88 8.99 -15.72
CA GLN A 98 -12.78 10.36 -16.24
C GLN A 98 -11.43 10.67 -16.88
N ASN A 99 -10.50 9.70 -16.96
CA ASN A 99 -9.12 9.90 -17.39
C ASN A 99 -8.38 11.02 -16.61
N ALA A 100 -8.70 11.17 -15.33
CA ALA A 100 -8.15 12.23 -14.48
C ALA A 100 -6.77 11.89 -13.89
N TYR A 101 -6.26 10.67 -14.11
CA TYR A 101 -4.95 10.19 -13.65
C TYR A 101 -3.97 10.04 -14.82
N ALA A 102 -3.83 11.08 -15.64
CA ALA A 102 -2.82 11.17 -16.69
C ALA A 102 -2.72 9.92 -17.60
N GLY A 103 -3.86 9.42 -18.07
CA GLY A 103 -3.93 8.27 -18.96
C GLY A 103 -3.82 6.90 -18.28
N MET A 104 -3.81 6.86 -16.95
CA MET A 104 -3.89 5.60 -16.20
C MET A 104 -5.27 4.95 -16.34
N THR A 105 -5.31 3.62 -16.31
CA THR A 105 -6.51 2.81 -16.46
C THR A 105 -6.67 1.82 -15.31
N ALA A 106 -7.87 1.31 -15.08
CA ALA A 106 -8.18 0.43 -13.95
C ALA A 106 -7.56 -0.98 -14.08
N ASP A 107 -7.20 -1.40 -15.27
CA ASP A 107 -6.58 -2.71 -15.56
C ASP A 107 -5.08 -2.77 -15.22
N GLN A 108 -4.46 -1.62 -14.90
CA GLN A 108 -3.06 -1.55 -14.48
C GLN A 108 -2.87 -1.95 -13.01
N VAL A 109 -3.94 -2.13 -12.24
CA VAL A 109 -3.91 -2.61 -10.85
C VAL A 109 -4.93 -3.72 -10.65
N ARG A 110 -4.73 -4.52 -9.60
CA ARG A 110 -5.71 -5.52 -9.19
C ARG A 110 -6.47 -5.02 -7.97
N PHE A 111 -7.79 -4.83 -8.11
CA PHE A 111 -8.67 -4.60 -6.96
C PHE A 111 -8.86 -5.90 -6.20
N VAL A 112 -8.41 -5.96 -4.95
CA VAL A 112 -8.41 -7.20 -4.13
C VAL A 112 -9.68 -7.38 -3.33
N GLY A 113 -10.36 -6.31 -2.94
CA GLY A 113 -11.62 -6.39 -2.20
C GLY A 113 -12.10 -5.03 -1.69
N ALA A 114 -13.38 -4.98 -1.32
CA ALA A 114 -13.98 -3.86 -0.61
C ALA A 114 -14.03 -4.20 0.89
N ILE A 115 -13.60 -3.27 1.75
CA ILE A 115 -13.54 -3.45 3.19
C ILE A 115 -14.60 -2.64 3.95
N GLY A 116 -15.35 -1.81 3.25
CA GLY A 116 -16.40 -0.99 3.84
C GLY A 116 -17.12 -0.13 2.78
N ALA A 117 -18.19 0.51 3.21
CA ALA A 117 -18.91 1.52 2.44
C ALA A 117 -18.89 2.85 3.19
N ASP A 118 -18.68 3.92 2.44
CA ASP A 118 -18.68 5.30 2.94
C ASP A 118 -19.77 6.07 2.18
N PRO A 119 -21.01 6.14 2.72
CA PRO A 119 -22.10 6.86 2.08
C PRO A 119 -21.83 8.35 2.01
N GLY A 120 -21.98 8.93 0.83
CA GLY A 120 -21.97 10.38 0.65
C GLY A 120 -23.19 11.01 1.32
N VAL A 121 -22.98 12.17 1.95
CA VAL A 121 -24.04 12.98 2.56
C VAL A 121 -24.01 14.40 2.02
N ILE A 122 -25.17 15.03 1.95
CA ILE A 122 -25.30 16.45 1.68
C ILE A 122 -25.55 17.15 3.03
N VAL A 123 -24.74 18.14 3.35
CA VAL A 123 -24.89 18.92 4.58
C VAL A 123 -25.08 20.39 4.26
N VAL A 124 -25.84 21.06 5.09
CA VAL A 124 -26.05 22.50 5.06
C VAL A 124 -25.79 23.05 6.47
N ALA A 125 -25.59 24.38 6.58
CA ALA A 125 -25.49 25.02 7.88
C ALA A 125 -26.78 24.79 8.69
N ALA A 126 -26.68 24.73 10.01
CA ALA A 126 -27.83 24.45 10.89
C ALA A 126 -28.97 25.49 10.76
N ASP A 127 -28.64 26.70 10.38
CA ASP A 127 -29.58 27.84 10.15
C ASP A 127 -29.96 28.02 8.67
N SER A 128 -29.59 27.03 7.81
CA SER A 128 -29.94 27.07 6.39
C SER A 128 -31.44 27.02 6.16
N PRO A 129 -31.95 27.75 5.17
CA PRO A 129 -33.35 27.66 4.76
C PRO A 129 -33.69 26.36 4.03
N PHE A 130 -32.67 25.61 3.56
CA PHE A 130 -32.88 24.34 2.86
C PHE A 130 -33.06 23.22 3.88
N GLN A 131 -34.25 22.63 3.91
CA GLN A 131 -34.64 21.56 4.85
C GLN A 131 -34.82 20.20 4.14
N THR A 132 -34.89 20.19 2.82
CA THR A 132 -35.05 19.02 1.98
C THR A 132 -34.26 19.19 0.68
N LEU A 133 -33.99 18.04 0.00
CA LEU A 133 -33.48 18.01 -1.37
C LEU A 133 -34.59 18.31 -2.36
#